data_d36817b05813bebf9c1d8ccfceb23350
#
_entry.id   d36817b05813bebf9c1d8ccfceb23350
#
_cell.length_a   1.000
_cell.length_b   1.000
_cell.length_c   1.000
_cell.angle_alpha   90.00
_cell.angle_beta   90.00
_cell.angle_gamma   90.00
#
_symmetry.space_group_name_H-M   'P 1'
#
loop_
_entity.id
_entity.type
_entity.pdbx_description
1 polymer ?
#
loop_
_entity_poly.entity_id
_entity_poly.type
_entity_poly.pdbx_seq_one_letter_code
_entity_poly.pdbx_strand_id
1 'polypeptide(L)'
;MRRRRWRATVANLRIASGLILFTFVVAHFINHALGLISLDLMQAGQDLRLPITRSLPGTALLTAAISVHFALGIWKLLKVRTWRLGLRNIVQLAFGLLIPIFLIRHALGTRGVAEMFGIDDNYHSAPRSMWPGEAWNQAI
;
A
#
# COMPACT_ATOMS: atom_id res chain seq x y z
N MET A 1 -12.40 -34.63 3.38
CA MET A 1 -11.19 -34.04 4.00
C MET A 1 -10.46 -33.00 3.11
N ARG A 2 -10.20 -33.26 1.85
CA ARG A 2 -9.45 -32.40 0.92
C ARG A 2 -10.04 -30.96 0.76
N ARG A 3 -11.37 -30.81 0.62
CA ARG A 3 -12.06 -29.50 0.50
C ARG A 3 -11.95 -28.64 1.77
N ARG A 4 -11.93 -29.24 2.96
CA ARG A 4 -11.81 -28.51 4.25
C ARG A 4 -10.40 -27.93 4.42
N ARG A 5 -9.38 -28.71 4.09
CA ARG A 5 -7.98 -28.27 4.13
C ARG A 5 -7.75 -27.12 3.15
N TRP A 6 -8.23 -27.21 1.92
CA TRP A 6 -8.12 -26.16 0.92
C TRP A 6 -8.73 -24.83 1.39
N ARG A 7 -9.94 -24.87 1.99
CA ARG A 7 -10.59 -23.67 2.51
C ARG A 7 -9.79 -23.02 3.64
N ALA A 8 -9.21 -23.80 4.53
CA ALA A 8 -8.35 -23.31 5.60
C ALA A 8 -7.09 -22.66 5.05
N THR A 9 -6.41 -23.29 4.07
CA THR A 9 -5.22 -22.73 3.43
C THR A 9 -5.51 -21.37 2.77
N VAL A 10 -6.59 -21.25 1.99
CA VAL A 10 -6.99 -19.98 1.34
C VAL A 10 -7.30 -18.90 2.39
N ALA A 11 -7.95 -19.27 3.50
CA ALA A 11 -8.21 -18.32 4.59
C ALA A 11 -6.91 -17.84 5.25
N ASN A 12 -5.99 -18.75 5.54
CA ASN A 12 -4.70 -18.43 6.15
C ASN A 12 -3.83 -17.54 5.23
N LEU A 13 -3.78 -17.84 3.93
CA LEU A 13 -3.05 -17.00 2.96
C LEU A 13 -3.62 -15.58 2.89
N ARG A 14 -4.95 -15.45 2.93
CA ARG A 14 -5.59 -14.12 2.94
C ARG A 14 -5.30 -13.36 4.23
N ILE A 15 -5.32 -14.02 5.37
CA ILE A 15 -4.99 -13.40 6.66
C ILE A 15 -3.51 -13.01 6.70
N ALA A 16 -2.61 -13.92 6.34
CA ALA A 16 -1.18 -13.66 6.35
C ALA A 16 -0.80 -12.50 5.41
N SER A 17 -1.28 -12.52 4.17
CA SER A 17 -1.05 -11.42 3.24
C SER A 17 -1.65 -10.10 3.74
N GLY A 18 -2.84 -10.13 4.32
CA GLY A 18 -3.47 -8.95 4.91
C GLY A 18 -2.69 -8.39 6.10
N LEU A 19 -2.13 -9.23 6.97
CA LEU A 19 -1.30 -8.79 8.10
C LEU A 19 0.02 -8.17 7.64
N ILE A 20 0.68 -8.74 6.62
CA ILE A 20 1.90 -8.16 6.03
C ILE A 20 1.59 -6.75 5.49
N LEU A 21 0.52 -6.60 4.71
CA LEU A 21 0.13 -5.31 4.16
C LEU A 21 -0.28 -4.32 5.24
N PHE A 22 -1.01 -4.77 6.25
CA PHE A 22 -1.42 -3.93 7.37
C PHE A 22 -0.22 -3.39 8.15
N THR A 23 0.77 -4.25 8.44
CA THR A 23 2.01 -3.83 9.12
C THR A 23 2.76 -2.77 8.30
N PHE A 24 2.87 -2.98 6.99
CA PHE A 24 3.48 -2.00 6.10
C PHE A 24 2.72 -0.66 6.11
N VAL A 25 1.38 -0.71 5.97
CA VAL A 25 0.53 0.48 5.93
C VAL A 25 0.61 1.26 7.24
N VAL A 26 0.57 0.59 8.38
CA VAL A 26 0.71 1.24 9.70
C VAL A 26 2.06 1.94 9.82
N ALA A 27 3.16 1.26 9.49
CA ALA A 27 4.50 1.86 9.52
C ALA A 27 4.61 3.05 8.54
N HIS A 28 3.98 2.94 7.37
CA HIS A 28 3.94 3.99 6.35
C HIS A 28 3.19 5.23 6.85
N PHE A 29 2.00 5.06 7.44
CA PHE A 29 1.23 6.19 7.99
C PHE A 29 1.87 6.79 9.24
N ILE A 30 2.51 6.00 10.09
CA ILE A 30 3.30 6.54 11.21
C ILE A 30 4.40 7.44 10.66
N ASN A 31 5.11 7.01 9.62
CA ASN A 31 6.13 7.83 8.99
C ASN A 31 5.56 9.17 8.46
N HIS A 32 4.41 9.15 7.80
CA HIS A 32 3.76 10.39 7.36
C HIS A 32 3.31 11.27 8.53
N ALA A 33 2.85 10.67 9.63
CA ALA A 33 2.47 11.41 10.83
C ALA A 33 3.66 12.14 11.48
N LEU A 34 4.88 11.64 11.33
CA LEU A 34 6.10 12.34 11.77
C LEU A 34 6.29 13.68 11.07
N GLY A 35 5.79 13.82 9.83
CA GLY A 35 5.79 15.07 9.08
C GLY A 35 4.95 16.19 9.71
N LEU A 36 4.02 15.86 10.61
CA LEU A 36 3.29 16.86 11.42
C LEU A 36 4.19 17.50 12.47
N ILE A 37 5.32 16.88 12.80
CA ILE A 37 6.32 17.40 13.76
C ILE A 37 7.41 18.15 12.98
N SER A 38 8.07 17.48 12.02
CA SER A 38 9.05 18.08 11.11
C SER A 38 9.32 17.21 9.89
N LEU A 39 9.75 17.82 8.78
CA LEU A 39 10.21 17.12 7.58
C LEU A 39 11.46 16.28 7.86
N ASP A 40 12.36 16.75 8.70
CA ASP A 40 13.58 16.01 9.08
C ASP A 40 13.24 14.70 9.79
N LEU A 41 12.26 14.72 10.71
CA LEU A 41 11.83 13.53 11.41
C LEU A 41 11.11 12.55 10.48
N MET A 42 10.31 13.06 9.56
CA MET A 42 9.68 12.27 8.51
C MET A 42 10.72 11.62 7.59
N GLN A 43 11.76 12.36 7.21
CA GLN A 43 12.87 11.84 6.41
C GLN A 43 13.65 10.76 7.16
N ALA A 44 13.99 10.99 8.43
CA ALA A 44 14.67 9.99 9.26
C ALA A 44 13.88 8.68 9.37
N GLY A 45 12.55 8.76 9.50
CA GLY A 45 11.68 7.59 9.48
C GLY A 45 11.68 6.89 8.12
N GLN A 46 11.72 7.63 7.03
CA GLN A 46 11.85 7.07 5.67
C GLN A 46 13.19 6.34 5.50
N ASP A 47 14.29 6.96 5.89
CA ASP A 47 15.63 6.39 5.77
C ASP A 47 15.81 5.08 6.55
N LEU A 48 15.11 4.96 7.67
CA LEU A 48 15.06 3.70 8.43
C LEU A 48 14.24 2.62 7.72
N ARG A 49 13.15 3.00 7.06
CA ARG A 49 12.18 2.07 6.45
C ARG A 49 12.60 1.62 5.05
N LEU A 50 13.16 2.52 4.23
CA LEU A 50 13.46 2.25 2.83
C LEU A 50 14.41 1.07 2.61
N PRO A 51 15.52 0.92 3.37
CA PRO A 51 16.43 -0.22 3.20
C PRO A 51 15.73 -1.57 3.38
N ILE A 52 14.70 -1.62 4.21
CA ILE A 52 13.91 -2.84 4.45
C ILE A 52 12.93 -3.07 3.29
N THR A 53 12.12 -2.06 2.97
CA THR A 53 11.00 -2.20 2.02
C THR A 53 11.42 -2.20 0.57
N ARG A 54 12.54 -1.55 0.22
CA ARG A 54 13.13 -1.53 -1.13
C ARG A 54 14.20 -2.58 -1.36
N SER A 55 14.60 -3.33 -0.33
CA SER A 55 15.44 -4.51 -0.55
C SER A 55 14.73 -5.51 -1.46
N LEU A 56 15.51 -6.35 -2.15
CA LEU A 56 14.93 -7.41 -2.99
C LEU A 56 13.93 -8.29 -2.22
N PRO A 57 14.24 -8.82 -1.02
CA PRO A 57 13.29 -9.61 -0.24
C PRO A 57 12.08 -8.79 0.23
N GLY A 58 12.26 -7.53 0.65
CA GLY A 58 11.16 -6.67 1.08
C GLY A 58 10.20 -6.35 -0.08
N THR A 59 10.73 -6.00 -1.23
CA THR A 59 9.95 -5.77 -2.46
C THR A 59 9.23 -7.04 -2.89
N ALA A 60 9.90 -8.19 -2.92
CA ALA A 60 9.29 -9.47 -3.28
C ALA A 60 8.15 -9.85 -2.31
N LEU A 61 8.37 -9.70 -1.00
CA LEU A 61 7.38 -9.98 0.03
C LEU A 61 6.12 -9.10 -0.12
N LEU A 62 6.31 -7.79 -0.28
CA LEU A 62 5.19 -6.85 -0.44
C LEU A 62 4.44 -7.09 -1.74
N THR A 63 5.13 -7.31 -2.85
CA THR A 63 4.51 -7.61 -4.15
C THR A 63 3.72 -8.91 -4.09
N ALA A 64 4.28 -9.97 -3.49
CA ALA A 64 3.58 -11.23 -3.30
C ALA A 64 2.35 -11.06 -2.39
N ALA A 65 2.47 -10.33 -1.28
CA ALA A 65 1.37 -10.08 -0.37
C ALA A 65 0.23 -9.30 -1.05
N ILE A 66 0.53 -8.25 -1.82
CA ILE A 66 -0.48 -7.48 -2.60
C ILE A 66 -1.17 -8.40 -3.60
N SER A 67 -0.41 -9.14 -4.40
CA SER A 67 -0.94 -10.01 -5.45
C SER A 67 -1.84 -11.10 -4.89
N VAL A 68 -1.38 -11.80 -3.85
CA VAL A 68 -2.15 -12.86 -3.18
C VAL A 68 -3.41 -12.30 -2.52
N HIS A 69 -3.28 -11.20 -1.76
CA HIS A 69 -4.42 -10.59 -1.07
C HIS A 69 -5.50 -10.15 -2.04
N PHE A 70 -5.11 -9.44 -3.10
CA PHE A 70 -6.01 -8.95 -4.12
C PHE A 70 -6.67 -10.09 -4.91
N ALA A 71 -5.89 -11.08 -5.39
CA ALA A 71 -6.41 -12.22 -6.11
C ALA A 71 -7.42 -13.03 -5.29
N LEU A 72 -7.14 -13.27 -4.01
CA LEU A 72 -8.05 -13.96 -3.11
C LEU A 72 -9.28 -13.12 -2.75
N GLY A 73 -9.15 -11.79 -2.74
CA GLY A 73 -10.27 -10.85 -2.60
C GLY A 73 -11.23 -10.92 -3.78
N ILE A 74 -10.70 -10.80 -5.01
CA ILE A 74 -11.48 -10.94 -6.26
C ILE A 74 -12.10 -12.32 -6.36
N TRP A 75 -11.34 -13.38 -6.07
CA TRP A 75 -11.86 -14.74 -6.05
C TRP A 75 -13.07 -14.91 -5.13
N LYS A 76 -13.02 -14.30 -3.94
CA LYS A 76 -14.16 -14.31 -3.01
C LYS A 76 -15.35 -13.53 -3.59
N LEU A 77 -15.10 -12.39 -4.20
CA LEU A 77 -16.13 -11.54 -4.81
C LEU A 77 -16.87 -12.28 -5.94
N LEU A 78 -16.14 -12.94 -6.84
CA LEU A 78 -16.71 -13.72 -7.95
C LEU A 78 -17.57 -14.90 -7.49
N LYS A 79 -17.42 -15.34 -6.22
CA LYS A 79 -18.23 -16.44 -5.64
C LYS A 79 -19.48 -15.96 -4.89
N VAL A 80 -19.71 -14.65 -4.82
CA VAL A 80 -20.93 -14.10 -4.20
C VAL A 80 -22.12 -14.44 -5.10
N ARG A 81 -23.05 -15.23 -4.58
CA ARG A 81 -24.26 -15.67 -5.34
C ARG A 81 -25.42 -14.69 -5.26
N THR A 82 -25.45 -13.85 -4.22
CA THR A 82 -26.52 -12.88 -3.98
C THR A 82 -25.91 -11.53 -3.65
N TRP A 83 -26.30 -10.50 -4.39
CA TRP A 83 -25.85 -9.12 -4.21
C TRP A 83 -26.65 -8.38 -3.12
N ARG A 84 -27.43 -9.08 -2.30
CA ARG A 84 -28.05 -8.50 -1.09
C ARG A 84 -26.98 -8.34 -0.03
N LEU A 85 -26.18 -7.28 -0.18
CA LEU A 85 -25.07 -6.98 0.72
C LEU A 85 -25.55 -6.03 1.80
N GLY A 86 -25.31 -6.37 3.07
CA GLY A 86 -25.45 -5.40 4.17
C GLY A 86 -24.43 -4.27 4.03
N LEU A 87 -24.70 -3.12 4.64
CA LEU A 87 -23.88 -1.91 4.55
C LEU A 87 -22.39 -2.16 4.77
N ARG A 88 -22.04 -2.97 5.79
CA ARG A 88 -20.64 -3.33 6.08
C ARG A 88 -19.94 -3.98 4.87
N ASN A 89 -20.63 -4.87 4.16
CA ASN A 89 -20.07 -5.56 3.01
C ASN A 89 -19.92 -4.63 1.81
N ILE A 90 -20.84 -3.68 1.64
CA ILE A 90 -20.77 -2.65 0.59
C ILE A 90 -19.59 -1.74 0.83
N VAL A 91 -19.40 -1.26 2.06
CA VAL A 91 -18.26 -0.42 2.44
C VAL A 91 -16.94 -1.18 2.23
N GLN A 92 -16.87 -2.43 2.69
CA GLN A 92 -15.67 -3.27 2.48
C GLN A 92 -15.36 -3.49 1.01
N LEU A 93 -16.38 -3.69 0.17
CA LEU A 93 -16.22 -3.85 -1.28
C LEU A 93 -15.75 -2.56 -1.93
N ALA A 94 -16.34 -1.43 -1.59
CA ALA A 94 -15.96 -0.13 -2.11
C ALA A 94 -14.47 0.17 -1.81
N PHE A 95 -14.04 0.05 -0.56
CA PHE A 95 -12.62 0.24 -0.21
C PHE A 95 -11.72 -0.82 -0.87
N GLY A 96 -12.16 -2.07 -0.93
CA GLY A 96 -11.41 -3.15 -1.59
C GLY A 96 -11.14 -2.91 -3.08
N LEU A 97 -12.00 -2.15 -3.77
CA LEU A 97 -11.83 -1.77 -5.17
C LEU A 97 -11.11 -0.42 -5.34
N LEU A 98 -11.39 0.56 -4.47
CA LEU A 98 -10.79 1.89 -4.56
C LEU A 98 -9.32 1.91 -4.14
N ILE A 99 -8.98 1.22 -3.04
CA ILE A 99 -7.61 1.22 -2.52
C ILE A 99 -6.58 0.76 -3.56
N PRO A 100 -6.77 -0.34 -4.32
CA PRO A 100 -5.81 -0.74 -5.36
C PRO A 100 -5.59 0.32 -6.44
N ILE A 101 -6.63 1.04 -6.84
CA ILE A 101 -6.54 2.10 -7.87
C ILE A 101 -5.65 3.24 -7.37
N PHE A 102 -5.91 3.73 -6.15
CA PHE A 102 -5.11 4.78 -5.54
C PHE A 102 -3.69 4.31 -5.23
N LEU A 103 -3.53 3.07 -4.77
CA LEU A 103 -2.23 2.47 -4.46
C LEU A 103 -1.34 2.37 -5.70
N ILE A 104 -1.89 1.94 -6.85
CA ILE A 104 -1.14 1.88 -8.11
C ILE A 104 -0.69 3.29 -8.52
N ARG A 105 -1.58 4.27 -8.50
CA ARG A 105 -1.22 5.66 -8.81
C ARG A 105 -0.18 6.21 -7.86
N HIS A 106 -0.32 5.97 -6.58
CA HIS A 106 0.63 6.39 -5.55
C HIS A 106 2.00 5.73 -5.77
N ALA A 107 2.05 4.42 -5.96
CA ALA A 107 3.29 3.69 -6.17
C ALA A 107 4.00 4.11 -7.47
N LEU A 108 3.26 4.34 -8.55
CA LEU A 108 3.81 4.84 -9.81
C LEU A 108 4.31 6.29 -9.68
N GLY A 109 3.54 7.16 -9.04
CA GLY A 109 3.88 8.56 -8.85
C GLY A 109 5.04 8.81 -7.87
N THR A 110 5.33 7.86 -6.98
CA THR A 110 6.43 7.96 -6.01
C THR A 110 7.62 7.10 -6.47
N ARG A 111 7.62 5.84 -6.08
CA ARG A 111 8.70 4.90 -6.39
C ARG A 111 8.93 4.71 -7.89
N GLY A 112 7.85 4.60 -8.69
CA GLY A 112 7.96 4.39 -10.13
C GLY A 112 8.68 5.54 -10.83
N VAL A 113 8.28 6.78 -10.54
CA VAL A 113 8.92 7.97 -11.10
C VAL A 113 10.36 8.10 -10.63
N ALA A 114 10.63 7.87 -9.33
CA ALA A 114 11.98 7.93 -8.79
C ALA A 114 12.93 6.92 -9.47
N GLU A 115 12.49 5.66 -9.63
CA GLU A 115 13.30 4.61 -10.27
C GLU A 115 13.44 4.81 -11.79
N MET A 116 12.41 5.31 -12.49
CA MET A 116 12.45 5.49 -13.95
C MET A 116 13.25 6.71 -14.39
N PHE A 117 13.22 7.78 -13.61
CA PHE A 117 13.83 9.07 -13.99
C PHE A 117 15.04 9.45 -13.14
N GLY A 118 15.45 8.60 -12.18
CA GLY A 118 16.56 8.86 -11.26
C GLY A 118 16.32 10.07 -10.35
N ILE A 119 15.04 10.35 -10.05
CA ILE A 119 14.66 11.48 -9.20
C ILE A 119 14.84 11.09 -7.75
N ASP A 120 15.48 11.95 -6.97
CA ASP A 120 15.57 11.79 -5.53
C ASP A 120 14.17 11.94 -4.89
N ASP A 121 13.68 10.89 -4.26
CA ASP A 121 12.38 10.83 -3.59
C ASP A 121 12.42 11.17 -2.09
N ASN A 122 13.47 11.86 -1.67
CA ASN A 122 13.57 12.42 -0.34
C ASN A 122 12.52 13.54 -0.17
N TYR A 123 11.96 13.67 1.04
CA TYR A 123 10.88 14.62 1.33
C TYR A 123 11.28 16.08 1.17
N HIS A 124 12.56 16.44 1.20
CA HIS A 124 13.04 17.78 0.96
C HIS A 124 13.12 18.14 -0.53
N SER A 125 13.34 17.14 -1.39
CA SER A 125 13.46 17.32 -2.85
C SER A 125 12.16 17.00 -3.60
N ALA A 126 11.34 16.08 -3.09
CA ALA A 126 10.11 15.63 -3.71
C ALA A 126 9.13 16.77 -4.07
N PRO A 127 8.88 17.77 -3.22
CA PRO A 127 8.01 18.90 -3.57
C PRO A 127 8.53 19.70 -4.76
N ARG A 128 9.85 19.84 -4.89
CA ARG A 128 10.49 20.62 -5.97
C ARG A 128 10.53 19.88 -7.30
N SER A 129 10.62 18.54 -7.27
CA SER A 129 10.76 17.72 -8.47
C SER A 129 9.44 17.21 -9.03
N MET A 130 8.45 16.99 -8.17
CA MET A 130 7.18 16.35 -8.55
C MET A 130 6.03 17.33 -8.79
N TRP A 131 6.17 18.59 -8.34
CA TRP A 131 5.13 19.60 -8.47
C TRP A 131 5.69 20.83 -9.16
N PRO A 132 5.38 21.04 -10.43
CA PRO A 132 5.78 22.27 -11.13
C PRO A 132 4.90 23.42 -10.64
N GLY A 133 5.39 24.20 -9.68
CA GLY A 133 4.73 25.42 -9.26
C GLY A 133 4.89 25.76 -7.78
N GLU A 134 4.91 27.05 -7.50
CA GLU A 134 5.09 27.63 -6.15
C GLU A 134 3.92 27.34 -5.20
N ALA A 135 2.80 26.83 -5.70
CA ALA A 135 1.59 26.58 -4.91
C ALA A 135 1.83 25.63 -3.71
N TRP A 136 2.78 24.71 -3.83
CA TRP A 136 3.13 23.82 -2.75
C TRP A 136 3.99 24.49 -1.68
N ASN A 137 4.86 25.41 -2.07
CA ASN A 137 5.72 26.16 -1.14
C ASN A 137 4.94 27.16 -0.29
N GLN A 138 3.70 27.49 -0.67
CA GLN A 138 2.81 28.39 0.05
C GLN A 138 1.79 27.64 0.93
N ALA A 139 1.70 26.31 0.80
CA ALA A 139 0.77 25.47 1.56
C ALA A 139 1.41 24.80 2.78
N ILE A 140 2.69 25.04 3.07
CA ILE A 140 3.44 24.68 4.25
C ILE A 140 3.88 25.97 4.94
#